data_eeeb7a8d1068fc3c445e2255273129d7
#
_entry.id   eeeb7a8d1068fc3c445e2255273129d7
#
_cell.length_a   1.000
_cell.length_b   1.000
_cell.length_c   1.000
_cell.angle_alpha   90.00
_cell.angle_beta   90.00
_cell.angle_gamma   90.00
#
_symmetry.space_group_name_H-M   'P 1'
#
loop_
_entity.id
_entity.type
_entity.pdbx_description
1 polymer ?
#
loop_
_entity_poly.entity_id
_entity_poly.type
_entity_poly.pdbx_seq_one_letter_code
_entity_poly.pdbx_strand_id
1 'polypeptide(L)'
;MTHHYRPSKFEDCREMAPNMRSQDVTEILYSNGLEPYESLSECYRGSQECNTVVHADGSIVGMFGVADCGVFGSPWLLGTDKLIETRREFIPQAREWVERINDTYPLLLNYVHVDNTISKRWLKSLGFEFIQLDKEYGVGKQPFYQFVRIKKNV
;
A
#
# COMPACT_ATOMS: atom_id res chain seq x y z
N MET A 1 -13.16 -17.47 -5.64
CA MET A 1 -12.49 -16.35 -4.98
C MET A 1 -13.51 -15.32 -4.53
N THR A 2 -13.37 -14.79 -3.32
CA THR A 2 -14.28 -13.78 -2.80
C THR A 2 -13.95 -12.37 -3.27
N HIS A 3 -12.76 -12.17 -3.87
CA HIS A 3 -12.37 -10.87 -4.43
C HIS A 3 -11.41 -11.04 -5.61
N HIS A 4 -11.25 -9.96 -6.36
CA HIS A 4 -10.28 -9.83 -7.45
C HIS A 4 -9.79 -8.38 -7.49
N TYR A 5 -8.73 -8.09 -8.24
CA TYR A 5 -8.34 -6.72 -8.47
C TYR A 5 -8.37 -6.38 -9.96
N ARG A 6 -8.56 -5.11 -10.24
CA ARG A 6 -8.62 -4.53 -11.58
C ARG A 6 -7.92 -3.16 -11.59
N PRO A 7 -7.57 -2.64 -12.76
CA PRO A 7 -7.09 -1.26 -12.83
C PRO A 7 -8.06 -0.30 -12.16
N SER A 8 -7.55 0.66 -11.41
CA SER A 8 -8.36 1.63 -10.70
C SER A 8 -9.01 2.64 -11.64
N LYS A 9 -10.17 3.16 -11.20
CA LYS A 9 -10.82 4.33 -11.77
C LYS A 9 -10.73 5.45 -10.73
N PHE A 10 -10.73 6.69 -11.19
CA PHE A 10 -10.65 7.82 -10.26
C PHE A 10 -11.81 7.82 -9.25
N GLU A 11 -13.00 7.40 -9.68
CA GLU A 11 -14.19 7.29 -8.82
C GLU A 11 -14.00 6.35 -7.64
N ASP A 12 -13.10 5.38 -7.77
CA ASP A 12 -12.80 4.43 -6.69
C ASP A 12 -12.28 5.15 -5.44
N CYS A 13 -11.56 6.25 -5.63
CA CYS A 13 -11.04 7.05 -4.51
C CYS A 13 -12.16 7.59 -3.64
N ARG A 14 -13.23 8.10 -4.28
CA ARG A 14 -14.38 8.66 -3.58
C ARG A 14 -15.17 7.59 -2.84
N GLU A 15 -15.33 6.43 -3.46
CA GLU A 15 -16.07 5.32 -2.85
C GLU A 15 -15.32 4.72 -1.67
N MET A 16 -14.00 4.57 -1.79
CA MET A 16 -13.20 3.93 -0.76
C MET A 16 -12.89 4.82 0.44
N ALA A 17 -12.66 6.11 0.21
CA ALA A 17 -12.16 7.02 1.25
C ALA A 17 -12.95 6.98 2.57
N PRO A 18 -14.30 6.99 2.57
CA PRO A 18 -15.06 6.95 3.82
C PRO A 18 -14.92 5.64 4.60
N ASN A 19 -14.48 4.58 3.92
CA ASN A 19 -14.39 3.24 4.49
C ASN A 19 -12.96 2.80 4.79
N MET A 20 -12.01 3.71 4.66
CA MET A 20 -10.61 3.39 4.93
C MET A 20 -10.42 3.00 6.39
N ARG A 21 -9.64 1.94 6.64
CA ARG A 21 -9.37 1.49 8.00
C ARG A 21 -8.63 2.57 8.80
N SER A 22 -8.95 2.65 10.08
CA SER A 22 -8.47 3.73 10.94
C SER A 22 -6.94 3.82 11.02
N GLN A 23 -6.24 2.69 10.99
CA GLN A 23 -4.77 2.69 11.01
C GLN A 23 -4.18 3.33 9.76
N ASP A 24 -4.79 3.10 8.60
CA ASP A 24 -4.33 3.73 7.35
C ASP A 24 -4.60 5.23 7.37
N VAL A 25 -5.77 5.64 7.89
CA VAL A 25 -6.11 7.06 8.07
C VAL A 25 -5.06 7.75 8.95
N THR A 26 -4.73 7.12 10.09
CA THR A 26 -3.74 7.66 11.03
C THR A 26 -2.36 7.77 10.39
N GLU A 27 -1.94 6.72 9.66
CA GLU A 27 -0.64 6.70 9.02
C GLU A 27 -0.50 7.78 7.95
N ILE A 28 -1.54 8.02 7.16
CA ILE A 28 -1.59 9.11 6.18
C ILE A 28 -1.45 10.46 6.89
N LEU A 29 -2.21 10.65 7.98
CA LEU A 29 -2.16 11.90 8.73
C LEU A 29 -0.76 12.18 9.27
N TYR A 30 -0.09 11.16 9.80
CA TYR A 30 1.27 11.30 10.31
C TYR A 30 2.30 11.54 9.22
N SER A 31 2.15 10.90 8.07
CA SER A 31 3.15 10.99 7.00
C SER A 31 3.05 12.28 6.20
N ASN A 32 1.86 12.66 5.75
CA ASN A 32 1.69 13.83 4.88
C ASN A 32 0.56 14.80 5.28
N GLY A 33 -0.21 14.48 6.32
CA GLY A 33 -1.26 15.37 6.83
C GLY A 33 -2.52 15.44 5.98
N LEU A 34 -2.67 14.53 5.02
CA LEU A 34 -3.82 14.56 4.10
C LEU A 34 -5.02 13.80 4.66
N GLU A 35 -6.21 14.18 4.19
CA GLU A 35 -7.43 13.41 4.40
C GLU A 35 -7.46 12.19 3.47
N PRO A 36 -8.24 11.13 3.79
CA PRO A 36 -8.24 9.91 2.98
C PRO A 36 -8.50 10.11 1.50
N TYR A 37 -9.49 10.90 1.12
CA TYR A 37 -9.81 11.14 -0.29
C TYR A 37 -8.66 11.83 -1.01
N GLU A 38 -8.07 12.85 -0.39
CA GLU A 38 -6.94 13.57 -0.98
C GLU A 38 -5.75 12.65 -1.18
N SER A 39 -5.45 11.82 -0.17
CA SER A 39 -4.34 10.88 -0.24
C SER A 39 -4.54 9.84 -1.35
N LEU A 40 -5.73 9.24 -1.42
CA LEU A 40 -6.05 8.29 -2.49
C LEU A 40 -5.94 8.94 -3.87
N SER A 41 -6.44 10.18 -4.00
CA SER A 41 -6.38 10.92 -5.26
C SER A 41 -4.95 11.16 -5.70
N GLU A 42 -4.07 11.54 -4.78
CA GLU A 42 -2.65 11.74 -5.08
C GLU A 42 -1.95 10.43 -5.43
N CYS A 43 -2.24 9.36 -4.71
CA CYS A 43 -1.71 8.03 -5.01
C CYS A 43 -2.15 7.58 -6.40
N TYR A 44 -3.43 7.77 -6.74
CA TYR A 44 -3.96 7.41 -8.06
C TYR A 44 -3.23 8.17 -9.18
N ARG A 45 -3.07 9.49 -9.02
CA ARG A 45 -2.45 10.33 -10.04
C ARG A 45 -0.94 10.11 -10.15
N GLY A 46 -0.28 9.83 -9.03
CA GLY A 46 1.17 9.68 -8.98
C GLY A 46 1.68 8.27 -9.26
N SER A 47 0.80 7.30 -9.41
CA SER A 47 1.21 5.91 -9.58
C SER A 47 1.36 5.55 -11.05
N GLN A 48 2.40 4.77 -11.35
CA GLN A 48 2.62 4.19 -12.67
C GLN A 48 1.60 3.07 -12.92
N GLU A 49 1.24 2.34 -11.87
CA GLU A 49 0.18 1.35 -11.88
C GLU A 49 -0.64 1.51 -10.61
N CYS A 50 -1.97 1.51 -10.74
CA CYS A 50 -2.89 1.62 -9.61
C CYS A 50 -4.05 0.64 -9.81
N ASN A 51 -4.32 -0.17 -8.79
CA ASN A 51 -5.32 -1.23 -8.83
C ASN A 51 -6.30 -1.12 -7.67
N THR A 52 -7.51 -1.59 -7.92
CA THR A 52 -8.59 -1.62 -6.93
C THR A 52 -8.98 -3.07 -6.66
N VAL A 53 -9.03 -3.45 -5.38
CA VAL A 53 -9.47 -4.77 -4.95
C VAL A 53 -10.98 -4.70 -4.73
N VAL A 54 -11.72 -5.56 -5.43
CA VAL A 54 -13.18 -5.59 -5.42
C VAL A 54 -13.66 -6.91 -4.86
N HIS A 55 -14.55 -6.85 -3.87
CA HIS A 55 -15.18 -8.03 -3.29
C HIS A 55 -16.28 -8.57 -4.22
N ALA A 56 -16.66 -9.83 -4.04
CA ALA A 56 -17.72 -10.46 -4.83
C ALA A 56 -19.06 -9.71 -4.75
N ASP A 57 -19.32 -8.99 -3.67
CA ASP A 57 -20.54 -8.17 -3.51
C ASP A 57 -20.45 -6.81 -4.22
N GLY A 58 -19.35 -6.53 -4.91
CA GLY A 58 -19.14 -5.28 -5.64
C GLY A 58 -18.51 -4.16 -4.83
N SER A 59 -18.31 -4.33 -3.52
CA SER A 59 -17.71 -3.29 -2.68
C SER A 59 -16.19 -3.22 -2.89
N ILE A 60 -15.63 -2.02 -2.73
CA ILE A 60 -14.19 -1.82 -2.79
C ILE A 60 -13.57 -2.22 -1.47
N VAL A 61 -12.55 -3.06 -1.53
CA VAL A 61 -11.87 -3.63 -0.36
C VAL A 61 -10.57 -2.89 -0.07
N GLY A 62 -9.91 -2.41 -1.11
CA GLY A 62 -8.65 -1.68 -0.98
C GLY A 62 -8.16 -1.18 -2.33
N MET A 63 -7.13 -0.36 -2.28
CA MET A 63 -6.43 0.13 -3.48
C MET A 63 -4.94 0.00 -3.24
N PHE A 64 -4.19 -0.32 -4.27
CA PHE A 64 -2.75 -0.47 -4.19
C PHE A 64 -2.11 -0.10 -5.52
N GLY A 65 -0.84 0.26 -5.45
CA GLY A 65 -0.13 0.62 -6.64
C GLY A 65 1.35 0.86 -6.39
N VAL A 66 2.02 1.36 -7.40
CA VAL A 66 3.44 1.70 -7.34
C VAL A 66 3.68 3.04 -8.01
N ALA A 67 4.33 3.96 -7.31
CA ALA A 67 4.76 5.23 -7.86
C ALA A 67 6.18 5.09 -8.41
N ASP A 68 6.42 5.71 -9.57
CA ASP A 68 7.75 5.77 -10.16
C ASP A 68 8.52 6.93 -9.53
N CYS A 69 9.55 6.60 -8.75
CA CYS A 69 10.41 7.57 -8.08
C CYS A 69 11.79 7.69 -8.73
N GLY A 70 11.90 7.31 -10.00
CA GLY A 70 13.16 7.38 -10.77
C GLY A 70 14.02 6.16 -10.50
N VAL A 71 14.85 6.22 -9.44
CA VAL A 71 15.78 5.14 -9.11
C VAL A 71 15.10 3.99 -8.35
N PHE A 72 13.87 4.16 -7.89
CA PHE A 72 13.14 3.10 -7.19
C PHE A 72 11.63 3.24 -7.45
N GLY A 73 10.90 2.16 -7.19
CA GLY A 73 9.44 2.17 -7.17
C GLY A 73 8.94 2.24 -5.73
N SER A 74 7.91 3.05 -5.48
CA SER A 74 7.32 3.17 -4.15
C SER A 74 5.97 2.47 -4.12
N PRO A 75 5.88 1.24 -3.59
CA PRO A 75 4.63 0.52 -3.50
C PRO A 75 3.79 1.05 -2.34
N TRP A 76 2.48 1.04 -2.52
CA TRP A 76 1.56 1.48 -1.47
C TRP A 76 0.30 0.63 -1.47
N LEU A 77 -0.34 0.54 -0.30
CA LEU A 77 -1.60 -0.17 -0.11
C LEU A 77 -2.41 0.57 0.94
N LEU A 78 -3.65 0.89 0.59
CA LEU A 78 -4.62 1.47 1.51
C LEU A 78 -5.87 0.60 1.48
N GLY A 79 -6.37 0.20 2.63
CA GLY A 79 -7.44 -0.77 2.71
C GLY A 79 -8.59 -0.37 3.61
N THR A 80 -9.67 -1.13 3.47
CA THR A 80 -10.79 -1.13 4.39
C THR A 80 -10.62 -2.31 5.36
N ASP A 81 -11.48 -2.40 6.37
CA ASP A 81 -11.42 -3.55 7.29
C ASP A 81 -11.70 -4.88 6.58
N LYS A 82 -12.43 -4.83 5.49
CA LYS A 82 -12.73 -6.02 4.69
C LYS A 82 -11.47 -6.65 4.06
N LEU A 83 -10.45 -5.84 3.80
CA LEU A 83 -9.18 -6.36 3.28
C LEU A 83 -8.52 -7.31 4.27
N ILE A 84 -8.60 -7.00 5.55
CA ILE A 84 -8.05 -7.85 6.61
C ILE A 84 -8.79 -9.19 6.65
N GLU A 85 -10.12 -9.17 6.50
CA GLU A 85 -10.95 -10.38 6.50
C GLU A 85 -10.60 -11.30 5.34
N THR A 86 -10.24 -10.75 4.18
CA THR A 86 -9.96 -11.52 2.97
C THR A 86 -8.47 -11.74 2.73
N ARG A 87 -7.62 -11.50 3.73
CA ARG A 87 -6.16 -11.52 3.58
C ARG A 87 -5.59 -12.84 3.05
N ARG A 88 -6.22 -13.97 3.36
CA ARG A 88 -5.73 -15.27 2.91
C ARG A 88 -5.75 -15.42 1.39
N GLU A 89 -6.72 -14.79 0.74
CA GLU A 89 -6.79 -14.77 -0.71
C GLU A 89 -5.91 -13.66 -1.30
N PHE A 90 -5.89 -12.51 -0.63
CA PHE A 90 -5.20 -11.33 -1.13
C PHE A 90 -3.68 -11.47 -1.10
N ILE A 91 -3.10 -12.01 -0.02
CA ILE A 91 -1.64 -12.06 0.15
C ILE A 91 -0.92 -12.83 -0.97
N PRO A 92 -1.38 -14.01 -1.41
CA PRO A 92 -0.75 -14.69 -2.55
C PRO A 92 -0.79 -13.86 -3.84
N GLN A 93 -1.91 -13.19 -4.11
CA GLN A 93 -2.06 -12.32 -5.28
C GLN A 93 -1.11 -11.11 -5.18
N ALA A 94 -1.01 -10.53 -3.98
CA ALA A 94 -0.11 -9.42 -3.71
C ALA A 94 1.35 -9.81 -3.92
N ARG A 95 1.72 -11.04 -3.52
CA ARG A 95 3.09 -11.53 -3.71
C ARG A 95 3.45 -11.62 -5.18
N GLU A 96 2.58 -12.16 -6.01
CA GLU A 96 2.80 -12.24 -7.46
C GLU A 96 2.97 -10.84 -8.05
N TRP A 97 2.11 -9.91 -7.63
CA TRP A 97 2.19 -8.53 -8.10
C TRP A 97 3.50 -7.86 -7.68
N VAL A 98 3.91 -8.03 -6.42
CA VAL A 98 5.15 -7.46 -5.91
C VAL A 98 6.35 -8.02 -6.65
N GLU A 99 6.38 -9.32 -6.91
CA GLU A 99 7.46 -9.94 -7.70
C GLU A 99 7.54 -9.34 -9.09
N ARG A 100 6.40 -9.11 -9.73
CA ARG A 100 6.35 -8.52 -11.07
C ARG A 100 6.86 -7.08 -11.08
N ILE A 101 6.39 -6.24 -10.14
CA ILE A 101 6.86 -4.84 -10.11
C ILE A 101 8.31 -4.73 -9.67
N ASN A 102 8.83 -5.70 -8.91
CA ASN A 102 10.23 -5.73 -8.52
C ASN A 102 11.15 -6.03 -9.73
N ASP A 103 10.63 -6.66 -10.78
CA ASP A 103 11.35 -6.80 -12.04
C ASP A 103 11.48 -5.46 -12.76
N THR A 104 10.42 -4.66 -12.75
CA THR A 104 10.45 -3.32 -13.36
C THR A 104 11.26 -2.34 -12.51
N TYR A 105 11.13 -2.41 -11.20
CA TYR A 105 11.84 -1.55 -10.24
C TYR A 105 12.70 -2.46 -9.35
N PRO A 106 13.99 -2.64 -9.66
CA PRO A 106 14.87 -3.52 -8.87
C PRO A 106 14.93 -3.18 -7.38
N LEU A 107 14.66 -1.91 -7.03
CA LEU A 107 14.50 -1.46 -5.65
C LEU A 107 13.07 -0.98 -5.45
N LEU A 108 12.37 -1.58 -4.49
CA LEU A 108 11.09 -1.08 -3.98
C LEU A 108 11.31 -0.52 -2.58
N LEU A 109 10.77 0.67 -2.31
CA LEU A 109 11.02 1.36 -1.05
C LEU A 109 9.82 2.20 -0.64
N ASN A 110 9.43 2.11 0.64
CA ASN A 110 8.45 3.00 1.24
C ASN A 110 8.59 2.96 2.77
N TYR A 111 7.64 3.53 3.49
CA TYR A 111 7.66 3.67 4.94
C TYR A 111 6.38 3.14 5.56
N VAL A 112 6.48 2.59 6.77
CA VAL A 112 5.33 2.08 7.53
C VAL A 112 5.47 2.51 8.98
N HIS A 113 4.36 2.98 9.57
CA HIS A 113 4.35 3.39 10.98
C HIS A 113 4.63 2.19 11.89
N VAL A 114 5.40 2.42 12.97
CA VAL A 114 5.83 1.34 13.86
C VAL A 114 4.66 0.58 14.50
N ASP A 115 3.54 1.24 14.73
CA ASP A 115 2.36 0.63 15.35
C ASP A 115 1.42 -0.07 14.36
N ASN A 116 1.70 0.01 13.07
CA ASN A 116 0.89 -0.67 12.06
C ASN A 116 1.31 -2.14 11.94
N THR A 117 0.96 -2.91 12.97
CA THR A 117 1.40 -4.31 13.14
C THR A 117 0.97 -5.20 11.98
N ILE A 118 -0.26 -5.04 11.50
CA ILE A 118 -0.79 -5.85 10.41
C ILE A 118 0.00 -5.60 9.13
N SER A 119 0.20 -4.35 8.76
CA SER A 119 0.97 -4.01 7.56
C SER A 119 2.41 -4.49 7.66
N LYS A 120 3.03 -4.39 8.84
CA LYS A 120 4.39 -4.90 9.03
C LYS A 120 4.48 -6.40 8.79
N ARG A 121 3.50 -7.17 9.27
CA ARG A 121 3.45 -8.62 9.02
C ARG A 121 3.29 -8.94 7.54
N TRP A 122 2.40 -8.21 6.85
CA TRP A 122 2.18 -8.42 5.43
C TRP A 122 3.44 -8.11 4.62
N LEU A 123 4.10 -6.99 4.95
CA LEU A 123 5.34 -6.61 4.26
C LEU A 123 6.41 -7.70 4.40
N LYS A 124 6.59 -8.27 5.59
CA LYS A 124 7.53 -9.38 5.78
C LYS A 124 7.14 -10.59 4.94
N SER A 125 5.87 -10.95 4.92
CA SER A 125 5.40 -12.10 4.15
C SER A 125 5.55 -11.89 2.64
N LEU A 126 5.58 -10.63 2.19
CA LEU A 126 5.79 -10.26 0.79
C LEU A 126 7.28 -10.10 0.43
N GLY A 127 8.18 -10.38 1.36
CA GLY A 127 9.62 -10.37 1.11
C GLY A 127 10.31 -9.03 1.34
N PHE A 128 9.64 -8.08 1.98
CA PHE A 128 10.25 -6.80 2.33
C PHE A 128 11.06 -6.91 3.62
N GLU A 129 12.10 -6.10 3.71
CA GLU A 129 12.96 -5.97 4.89
C GLU A 129 12.86 -4.56 5.46
N PHE A 130 12.90 -4.45 6.80
CA PHE A 130 12.95 -3.17 7.49
C PHE A 130 14.41 -2.83 7.72
N ILE A 131 14.87 -1.72 7.13
CA ILE A 131 16.31 -1.40 7.12
C ILE A 131 16.67 -0.20 7.97
N GLN A 132 15.69 0.63 8.33
CA GLN A 132 15.99 1.85 9.08
C GLN A 132 14.76 2.32 9.82
N LEU A 133 14.96 2.80 11.05
CA LEU A 133 13.93 3.48 11.83
C LEU A 133 14.17 4.99 11.75
N ASP A 134 13.20 5.71 11.19
CA ASP A 134 13.18 7.16 11.24
C ASP A 134 12.24 7.58 12.36
N LYS A 135 12.81 8.14 13.43
CA LYS A 135 12.04 8.48 14.62
C LYS A 135 11.14 9.70 14.45
N GLU A 136 11.40 10.52 13.46
CA GLU A 136 10.66 11.77 13.22
C GLU A 136 10.26 11.90 11.76
N TYR A 137 9.58 10.88 11.22
CA TYR A 137 9.16 10.82 9.83
C TYR A 137 7.87 11.58 9.61
N GLY A 138 7.80 12.28 8.46
CA GLY A 138 6.59 12.94 7.98
C GLY A 138 6.23 14.20 8.74
N VAL A 139 5.09 14.78 8.39
CA VAL A 139 4.62 16.04 8.99
C VAL A 139 4.30 15.88 10.48
N GLY A 140 3.87 14.68 10.89
CA GLY A 140 3.55 14.37 12.28
C GLY A 140 4.74 14.01 13.12
N LYS A 141 5.94 13.90 12.53
CA LYS A 141 7.18 13.53 13.20
C LYS A 141 7.02 12.29 14.10
N GLN A 142 6.52 11.22 13.48
CA GLN A 142 6.27 9.95 14.14
C GLN A 142 7.29 8.90 13.70
N PRO A 143 7.50 7.84 14.51
CA PRO A 143 8.46 6.81 14.15
C PRO A 143 7.89 5.89 13.04
N PHE A 144 8.61 5.81 11.93
CA PHE A 144 8.31 4.95 10.80
C PHE A 144 9.52 4.10 10.48
N TYR A 145 9.28 2.86 10.05
CA TYR A 145 10.31 2.02 9.45
C TYR A 145 10.36 2.25 7.95
N GLN A 146 11.58 2.38 7.43
CA GLN A 146 11.80 2.29 5.98
C GLN A 146 11.87 0.81 5.62
N PHE A 147 11.08 0.40 4.63
CA PHE A 147 11.12 -0.98 4.15
C PHE A 147 11.52 -1.03 2.68
N VAL A 148 12.23 -2.09 2.31
CA VAL A 148 12.74 -2.28 0.95
C VAL A 148 12.57 -3.71 0.51
N ARG A 149 12.47 -3.89 -0.80
CA ARG A 149 12.62 -5.19 -1.45
C ARG A 149 13.53 -5.01 -2.65
N ILE A 150 14.64 -5.69 -2.62
CA ILE A 150 15.67 -5.61 -3.66
C ILE A 150 15.55 -6.85 -4.53
N LYS A 151 15.47 -6.66 -5.85
CA LYS A 151 15.43 -7.78 -6.78
C LYS A 151 16.72 -8.58 -6.66
N LYS A 152 16.58 -9.89 -6.46
CA LYS A 152 17.73 -10.78 -6.38
C LYS A 152 18.17 -11.15 -7.79
N ASN A 153 19.44 -10.85 -8.09
CA ASN A 153 20.08 -11.36 -9.30
C ASN A 153 20.57 -12.77 -8.98
N VAL A 154 19.95 -13.74 -9.62
CA VAL A 154 20.36 -15.14 -9.48
C VAL A 154 21.37 -15.47 -10.56
#